data_ddbd6a4397d7453d1891777b7c5a10ae
#
_entry.id   ddbd6a4397d7453d1891777b7c5a10ae
#
_cell.length_a   1.000
_cell.length_b   1.000
_cell.length_c   1.000
_cell.angle_alpha   90.00
_cell.angle_beta   90.00
_cell.angle_gamma   90.00
#
_symmetry.space_group_name_H-M   'P 1'
#
loop_
_entity.id
_entity.type
_entity.pdbx_description
1 polymer ?
#
loop_
_entity_poly.entity_id
_entity_poly.type
_entity_poly.pdbx_seq_one_letter_code
_entity_poly.pdbx_strand_id
1 'polypeptide(L)'
;MRIARYATAGILALALSAAMIAPASAQAPVELSPPATPPAAKPVAKPAPKPASPKPAPTQAAAPAPPPAGPRREADIAYGAYQRGYYITAFAAATRRVEEQKDAKAMTLLGELYANGLGIQRDDKKAAEWYRLAAERGDREAMFALAMLHFSGRSGAVNREQGAKLLAAAAKLGNPAAAYDLGLLYIEGQLFPQDFGRAAELFRSAAQVGNVEAQYALATLYKEGRGVPKDLVEAVRLLAAASLADNTDAQVEYAIALFNGTGVAKNERLAAVLLAKAARKGNPIAQNRLANILAVGRGANANPVQAIKWHIIAKAGGVSDIPLDAFVQQQPPDVRAAGEKAAKPWVDALKEARASRS
;
A
#
# COMPACT_ATOMS: atom_id res chain seq x y z
N MET A 1 9.02 9.13 -1.18
CA MET A 1 9.96 9.45 -0.12
C MET A 1 9.70 8.50 1.04
N ARG A 2 10.66 7.59 1.32
CA ARG A 2 10.50 6.57 2.37
C ARG A 2 11.09 7.14 3.64
N ILE A 3 10.27 7.79 4.47
CA ILE A 3 10.62 8.04 5.86
C ILE A 3 10.67 6.66 6.53
N ALA A 4 11.79 6.40 7.18
CA ALA A 4 12.14 5.12 7.76
C ALA A 4 10.98 4.50 8.55
N ARG A 5 10.60 3.29 8.15
CA ARG A 5 9.75 2.39 8.92
C ARG A 5 10.49 2.01 10.21
N TYR A 6 10.34 2.81 11.24
CA TYR A 6 10.75 2.44 12.58
C TYR A 6 9.52 2.26 13.45
N ALA A 7 9.35 1.03 13.90
CA ALA A 7 8.47 0.60 14.98
C ALA A 7 6.95 0.56 14.71
N THR A 8 6.49 -0.13 13.66
CA THR A 8 5.12 -0.63 13.65
C THR A 8 5.00 -2.05 13.07
N ALA A 9 6.09 -2.80 13.03
CA ALA A 9 6.07 -4.22 12.63
C ALA A 9 5.63 -5.15 13.79
N GLY A 10 4.85 -4.68 14.75
CA GLY A 10 4.58 -5.45 15.97
C GLY A 10 3.14 -5.56 16.44
N ILE A 11 2.16 -4.84 15.91
CA ILE A 11 0.88 -4.75 16.61
C ILE A 11 -0.34 -5.21 15.81
N LEU A 12 -0.26 -5.55 14.55
CA LEU A 12 -1.39 -6.18 13.83
C LEU A 12 -1.15 -7.66 13.50
N ALA A 13 -0.47 -8.39 14.39
CA ALA A 13 -0.61 -9.84 14.47
C ALA A 13 -1.87 -10.17 15.27
N LEU A 14 -3.02 -9.66 14.82
CA LEU A 14 -4.32 -10.17 15.24
C LEU A 14 -4.47 -11.56 14.63
N ALA A 15 -4.60 -12.55 15.52
CA ALA A 15 -4.83 -13.96 15.22
C ALA A 15 -5.78 -14.11 14.01
N LEU A 16 -5.21 -14.47 12.85
CA LEU A 16 -5.99 -15.01 11.75
C LEU A 16 -6.54 -16.37 12.23
N SER A 17 -7.76 -16.35 12.75
CA SER A 17 -8.55 -17.57 12.92
C SER A 17 -8.63 -18.21 11.54
N ALA A 18 -7.96 -19.34 11.39
CA ALA A 18 -8.07 -20.18 10.21
C ALA A 18 -9.54 -20.63 10.11
N ALA A 19 -10.32 -19.94 9.29
CA ALA A 19 -11.62 -20.44 8.87
C ALA A 19 -11.34 -21.68 8.03
N MET A 20 -11.53 -22.85 8.65
CA MET A 20 -11.55 -24.14 7.97
C MET A 20 -12.57 -24.07 6.84
N ILE A 21 -12.10 -24.27 5.61
CA ILE A 21 -12.95 -24.51 4.46
C ILE A 21 -13.50 -25.94 4.64
N ALA A 22 -14.76 -26.05 4.99
CA ALA A 22 -15.47 -27.34 4.95
C ALA A 22 -15.45 -27.87 3.50
N PRO A 23 -15.26 -29.17 3.27
CA PRO A 23 -15.32 -29.74 1.93
C PRO A 23 -16.76 -29.65 1.42
N ALA A 24 -16.96 -28.93 0.30
CA ALA A 24 -18.22 -28.94 -0.41
C ALA A 24 -18.45 -30.33 -0.99
N SER A 25 -19.56 -30.95 -0.60
CA SER A 25 -20.06 -32.22 -1.15
C SER A 25 -20.15 -32.14 -2.67
N ALA A 26 -19.64 -33.18 -3.33
CA ALA A 26 -19.66 -33.38 -4.76
C ALA A 26 -21.12 -33.35 -5.29
N GLN A 27 -21.42 -32.33 -6.10
CA GLN A 27 -22.55 -32.34 -7.03
C GLN A 27 -22.05 -32.71 -8.42
N ALA A 28 -22.76 -33.63 -9.07
CA ALA A 28 -22.45 -34.17 -10.38
C ALA A 28 -22.36 -33.10 -11.47
N PRO A 29 -21.55 -33.32 -12.55
CA PRO A 29 -21.36 -32.35 -13.61
C PRO A 29 -22.64 -32.19 -14.43
N VAL A 30 -23.12 -30.95 -14.55
CA VAL A 30 -24.13 -30.56 -15.53
C VAL A 30 -23.40 -30.28 -16.83
N GLU A 31 -23.65 -31.13 -17.84
CA GLU A 31 -23.22 -30.89 -19.22
C GLU A 31 -23.90 -29.62 -19.77
N LEU A 32 -23.11 -28.62 -20.07
CA LEU A 32 -23.58 -27.46 -20.84
C LEU A 32 -23.08 -27.60 -22.27
N SER A 33 -24.00 -27.85 -23.17
CA SER A 33 -23.79 -27.79 -24.63
C SER A 33 -23.34 -26.38 -25.04
N PRO A 34 -22.42 -26.28 -26.02
CA PRO A 34 -21.94 -24.97 -26.49
C PRO A 34 -23.02 -24.22 -27.28
N PRO A 35 -23.12 -22.90 -27.11
CA PRO A 35 -24.04 -22.09 -27.91
C PRO A 35 -23.56 -22.02 -29.37
N ALA A 36 -24.57 -22.14 -30.27
CA ALA A 36 -24.38 -22.09 -31.71
C ALA A 36 -23.79 -20.75 -32.19
N THR A 37 -22.82 -20.86 -33.07
CA THR A 37 -22.16 -19.73 -33.78
C THR A 37 -23.17 -19.05 -34.71
N PRO A 38 -23.31 -17.72 -34.70
CA PRO A 38 -24.07 -16.99 -35.71
C PRO A 38 -23.28 -16.94 -37.05
N PRO A 39 -23.97 -16.95 -38.20
CA PRO A 39 -23.31 -16.97 -39.50
C PRO A 39 -22.62 -15.66 -39.85
N ALA A 40 -21.44 -15.77 -40.48
CA ALA A 40 -20.63 -14.65 -40.90
C ALA A 40 -21.35 -13.79 -41.98
N ALA A 41 -21.50 -12.48 -41.69
CA ALA A 41 -21.95 -11.50 -42.65
C ALA A 41 -20.80 -11.16 -43.62
N LYS A 42 -21.12 -11.21 -44.95
CA LYS A 42 -20.20 -10.82 -46.03
C LYS A 42 -19.93 -9.30 -45.98
N PRO A 43 -18.70 -8.84 -46.24
CA PRO A 43 -18.38 -7.43 -46.27
C PRO A 43 -18.92 -6.80 -47.56
N VAL A 44 -19.77 -5.77 -47.41
CA VAL A 44 -20.20 -4.90 -48.52
C VAL A 44 -19.12 -3.83 -48.72
N ALA A 45 -18.51 -3.81 -49.91
CA ALA A 45 -17.56 -2.79 -50.31
C ALA A 45 -18.21 -1.42 -50.43
N LYS A 46 -17.71 -0.42 -49.72
CA LYS A 46 -18.04 0.99 -49.89
C LYS A 46 -17.25 1.59 -51.05
N PRO A 47 -17.88 2.37 -51.94
CA PRO A 47 -17.17 3.05 -53.03
C PRO A 47 -16.26 4.16 -52.49
N ALA A 48 -15.11 4.35 -53.13
CA ALA A 48 -14.12 5.36 -52.79
C ALA A 48 -14.65 6.76 -53.01
N PRO A 49 -14.39 7.75 -52.12
CA PRO A 49 -14.73 9.14 -52.33
C PRO A 49 -13.78 9.81 -53.34
N LYS A 50 -14.35 10.60 -54.26
CA LYS A 50 -13.64 11.48 -55.17
C LYS A 50 -12.81 12.54 -54.43
N PRO A 51 -11.65 12.96 -54.96
CA PRO A 51 -10.84 13.99 -54.32
C PRO A 51 -11.57 15.35 -54.31
N ALA A 52 -11.78 15.92 -53.13
CA ALA A 52 -12.31 17.25 -52.94
C ALA A 52 -11.22 18.31 -53.15
N SER A 53 -11.55 19.36 -53.86
CA SER A 53 -10.71 20.54 -54.07
C SER A 53 -10.31 21.20 -52.73
N PRO A 54 -9.14 21.81 -52.63
CA PRO A 54 -8.67 22.41 -51.39
C PRO A 54 -9.56 23.63 -51.02
N LYS A 55 -10.16 23.55 -49.83
CA LYS A 55 -10.79 24.72 -49.21
C LYS A 55 -9.70 25.69 -48.72
N PRO A 56 -9.90 26.99 -48.83
CA PRO A 56 -8.98 27.98 -48.27
C PRO A 56 -8.89 27.77 -46.74
N ALA A 57 -7.64 27.83 -46.21
CA ALA A 57 -7.37 27.70 -44.79
C ALA A 57 -8.16 28.71 -43.97
N PRO A 58 -8.77 28.32 -42.86
CA PRO A 58 -9.39 29.29 -41.97
C PRO A 58 -8.27 30.16 -41.37
N THR A 59 -8.41 31.46 -41.49
CA THR A 59 -7.59 32.44 -40.78
C THR A 59 -7.60 32.09 -39.31
N GLN A 60 -6.44 31.70 -38.77
CA GLN A 60 -6.30 31.46 -37.35
C GLN A 60 -6.64 32.74 -36.62
N ALA A 61 -7.80 32.78 -35.99
CA ALA A 61 -8.08 33.78 -34.97
C ALA A 61 -6.99 33.63 -33.92
N ALA A 62 -6.24 34.71 -33.65
CA ALA A 62 -5.25 34.75 -32.63
C ALA A 62 -5.82 34.17 -31.33
N ALA A 63 -5.18 33.14 -30.80
CA ALA A 63 -5.54 32.58 -29.51
C ALA A 63 -5.62 33.73 -28.49
N PRO A 64 -6.64 33.79 -27.62
CA PRO A 64 -6.70 34.82 -26.59
C PRO A 64 -5.40 34.75 -25.79
N ALA A 65 -4.78 35.93 -25.57
CA ALA A 65 -3.59 36.01 -24.77
C ALA A 65 -3.81 35.27 -23.44
N PRO A 66 -2.85 34.47 -22.98
CA PRO A 66 -2.98 33.81 -21.69
C PRO A 66 -3.30 34.86 -20.63
N PRO A 67 -4.18 34.60 -19.66
CA PRO A 67 -4.47 35.54 -18.59
C PRO A 67 -3.15 35.98 -17.94
N PRO A 68 -3.02 37.27 -17.51
CA PRO A 68 -1.81 37.73 -16.89
C PRO A 68 -1.43 36.77 -15.80
N ALA A 69 -0.22 36.23 -15.85
CA ALA A 69 0.30 35.36 -14.83
C ALA A 69 0.18 36.12 -13.51
N GLY A 70 -0.76 35.69 -12.66
CA GLY A 70 -0.83 36.17 -11.28
C GLY A 70 0.58 36.10 -10.68
N PRO A 71 0.89 36.83 -9.60
CA PRO A 71 2.22 36.88 -9.07
C PRO A 71 2.76 35.47 -9.02
N ARG A 72 3.80 35.19 -9.81
CA ARG A 72 4.47 33.88 -9.81
C ARG A 72 4.78 33.62 -8.36
N ARG A 73 4.08 32.64 -7.74
CA ARG A 73 4.53 32.11 -6.46
C ARG A 73 5.99 31.81 -6.69
N GLU A 74 6.88 32.56 -6.03
CA GLU A 74 8.33 32.31 -6.13
C GLU A 74 8.48 30.80 -5.96
N ALA A 75 8.99 30.16 -7.03
CA ALA A 75 9.11 28.71 -7.03
C ALA A 75 9.83 28.34 -5.75
N ASP A 76 9.30 27.40 -4.98
CA ASP A 76 9.93 27.00 -3.72
C ASP A 76 11.30 26.38 -4.01
N ILE A 77 12.31 27.27 -4.09
CA ILE A 77 13.68 26.91 -4.46
C ILE A 77 14.24 25.91 -3.45
N ALA A 78 13.92 26.07 -2.17
CA ALA A 78 14.40 25.20 -1.12
C ALA A 78 13.85 23.77 -1.27
N TYR A 79 12.54 23.65 -1.43
CA TYR A 79 11.90 22.35 -1.62
C TYR A 79 12.22 21.72 -2.97
N GLY A 80 12.29 22.54 -4.03
CA GLY A 80 12.69 22.06 -5.35
C GLY A 80 14.15 21.56 -5.40
N ALA A 81 15.08 22.19 -4.69
CA ALA A 81 16.45 21.72 -4.54
C ALA A 81 16.49 20.40 -3.74
N TYR A 82 15.72 20.31 -2.66
CA TYR A 82 15.58 19.10 -1.85
C TYR A 82 15.09 17.91 -2.68
N GLN A 83 14.03 18.07 -3.47
CA GLN A 83 13.49 17.01 -4.31
C GLN A 83 14.48 16.50 -5.36
N ARG A 84 15.37 17.34 -5.84
CA ARG A 84 16.43 17.00 -6.80
C ARG A 84 17.71 16.45 -6.15
N GLY A 85 17.75 16.35 -4.81
CA GLY A 85 18.92 15.87 -4.09
C GLY A 85 20.02 16.92 -3.87
N TYR A 86 19.76 18.21 -4.20
CA TYR A 86 20.70 19.30 -3.96
C TYR A 86 20.58 19.82 -2.52
N TYR A 87 20.93 18.98 -1.55
CA TYR A 87 20.64 19.22 -0.14
C TYR A 87 21.36 20.43 0.45
N ILE A 88 22.59 20.71 0.04
CA ILE A 88 23.33 21.91 0.48
C ILE A 88 22.62 23.18 0.00
N THR A 89 22.18 23.19 -1.26
CA THR A 89 21.39 24.30 -1.82
C THR A 89 20.04 24.44 -1.12
N ALA A 90 19.38 23.30 -0.83
CA ALA A 90 18.12 23.27 -0.09
C ALA A 90 18.28 23.85 1.31
N PHE A 91 19.36 23.49 2.01
CA PHE A 91 19.69 24.02 3.32
C PHE A 91 19.90 25.53 3.31
N ALA A 92 20.75 26.03 2.41
CA ALA A 92 21.01 27.47 2.30
C ALA A 92 19.73 28.26 1.94
N ALA A 93 18.94 27.78 0.99
CA ALA A 93 17.69 28.42 0.59
C ALA A 93 16.63 28.39 1.72
N ALA A 94 16.53 27.27 2.46
CA ALA A 94 15.63 27.18 3.59
C ALA A 94 16.04 28.10 4.74
N THR A 95 17.34 28.17 5.07
CA THR A 95 17.88 29.07 6.10
C THR A 95 17.55 30.52 5.76
N ARG A 96 17.85 30.98 4.54
CA ARG A 96 17.52 32.34 4.08
C ARG A 96 16.02 32.61 4.22
N ARG A 97 15.16 31.69 3.83
CA ARG A 97 13.71 31.84 3.89
C ARG A 97 13.19 31.91 5.34
N VAL A 98 13.84 31.18 6.25
CA VAL A 98 13.54 31.30 7.68
C VAL A 98 13.95 32.65 8.24
N GLU A 99 15.14 33.17 7.86
CA GLU A 99 15.64 34.46 8.30
C GLU A 99 14.76 35.62 7.82
N GLU A 100 14.39 35.61 6.54
CA GLU A 100 13.62 36.69 5.90
C GLU A 100 12.14 36.65 6.22
N GLN A 101 11.52 35.43 6.27
CA GLN A 101 10.06 35.27 6.26
C GLN A 101 9.52 34.53 7.48
N LYS A 102 10.37 33.92 8.30
CA LYS A 102 9.98 33.04 9.42
C LYS A 102 9.08 31.88 8.95
N ASP A 103 9.31 31.39 7.71
CA ASP A 103 8.45 30.40 7.05
C ASP A 103 8.48 29.04 7.76
N ALA A 104 7.33 28.58 8.21
CA ALA A 104 7.20 27.31 8.91
C ALA A 104 7.60 26.09 8.07
N LYS A 105 7.30 26.10 6.75
CA LYS A 105 7.68 25.00 5.86
C LYS A 105 9.19 24.92 5.66
N ALA A 106 9.87 26.07 5.59
CA ALA A 106 11.32 26.13 5.52
C ALA A 106 11.96 25.62 6.83
N MET A 107 11.36 25.92 7.99
CA MET A 107 11.78 25.33 9.28
C MET A 107 11.60 23.82 9.30
N THR A 108 10.47 23.30 8.81
CA THR A 108 10.23 21.86 8.68
C THR A 108 11.27 21.22 7.77
N LEU A 109 11.63 21.84 6.65
CA LEU A 109 12.67 21.34 5.77
C LEU A 109 14.05 21.32 6.42
N LEU A 110 14.41 22.35 7.20
CA LEU A 110 15.67 22.34 7.98
C LEU A 110 15.66 21.18 9.00
N GLY A 111 14.55 20.99 9.70
CA GLY A 111 14.38 19.85 10.59
C GLY A 111 14.59 18.50 9.87
N GLU A 112 14.06 18.35 8.67
CA GLU A 112 14.20 17.12 7.87
C GLU A 112 15.67 16.91 7.40
N LEU A 113 16.35 17.96 6.97
CA LEU A 113 17.77 17.91 6.59
C LEU A 113 18.65 17.48 7.76
N TYR A 114 18.42 18.02 8.96
CA TYR A 114 19.13 17.62 10.17
C TYR A 114 18.79 16.20 10.63
N ALA A 115 17.52 15.83 10.61
CA ALA A 115 17.06 14.50 11.07
C ALA A 115 17.60 13.33 10.22
N ASN A 116 17.85 13.60 8.94
CA ASN A 116 18.31 12.59 7.98
C ASN A 116 19.80 12.74 7.61
N GLY A 117 20.47 13.82 8.03
CA GLY A 117 21.87 14.07 7.68
C GLY A 117 22.08 14.34 6.19
N LEU A 118 21.13 15.05 5.54
CA LEU A 118 21.16 15.28 4.11
C LEU A 118 21.93 16.56 3.78
N GLY A 119 23.12 16.42 3.22
CA GLY A 119 24.02 17.52 2.89
C GLY A 119 24.68 18.20 4.09
N ILE A 120 24.33 17.83 5.29
CA ILE A 120 24.86 18.31 6.57
C ILE A 120 24.98 17.15 7.55
N GLN A 121 25.74 17.32 8.63
CA GLN A 121 25.82 16.32 9.68
C GLN A 121 24.45 16.13 10.34
N ARG A 122 24.05 14.86 10.55
CA ARG A 122 22.81 14.52 11.26
C ARG A 122 22.86 15.04 12.69
N ASP A 123 21.76 15.67 13.11
CA ASP A 123 21.59 16.19 14.46
C ASP A 123 20.10 16.16 14.83
N ASP A 124 19.69 15.11 15.56
CA ASP A 124 18.31 14.93 15.95
C ASP A 124 17.82 15.99 16.96
N LYS A 125 18.72 16.62 17.74
CA LYS A 125 18.35 17.70 18.66
C LYS A 125 18.02 18.97 17.88
N LYS A 126 18.88 19.36 16.93
CA LYS A 126 18.58 20.51 16.06
C LYS A 126 17.34 20.25 15.20
N ALA A 127 17.15 19.03 14.72
CA ALA A 127 15.91 18.66 14.02
C ALA A 127 14.68 18.92 14.89
N ALA A 128 14.69 18.48 16.15
CA ALA A 128 13.59 18.71 17.08
C ALA A 128 13.35 20.21 17.35
N GLU A 129 14.39 21.02 17.46
CA GLU A 129 14.27 22.47 17.62
C GLU A 129 13.57 23.11 16.41
N TRP A 130 13.99 22.76 15.20
CA TRP A 130 13.36 23.28 13.99
C TRP A 130 11.92 22.81 13.82
N TYR A 131 11.64 21.53 14.09
CA TYR A 131 10.28 21.02 14.05
C TYR A 131 9.39 21.69 15.11
N ARG A 132 9.90 21.94 16.33
CA ARG A 132 9.17 22.67 17.36
C ARG A 132 8.80 24.08 16.93
N LEU A 133 9.77 24.83 16.35
CA LEU A 133 9.53 26.17 15.84
C LEU A 133 8.49 26.21 14.71
N ALA A 134 8.51 25.21 13.83
CA ALA A 134 7.51 25.07 12.75
C ALA A 134 6.12 24.66 13.32
N ALA A 135 6.10 23.71 14.26
CA ALA A 135 4.87 23.24 14.91
C ALA A 135 4.15 24.38 15.67
N GLU A 136 4.88 25.23 16.37
CA GLU A 136 4.35 26.43 17.03
C GLU A 136 3.70 27.41 16.05
N ARG A 137 4.07 27.34 14.76
CA ARG A 137 3.46 28.11 13.66
C ARG A 137 2.37 27.37 12.91
N GLY A 138 1.96 26.23 13.43
CA GLY A 138 0.85 25.44 12.88
C GLY A 138 1.22 24.51 11.71
N ASP A 139 2.51 24.25 11.48
CA ASP A 139 2.89 23.27 10.46
C ASP A 139 2.62 21.84 10.93
N ARG A 140 1.64 21.19 10.30
CA ARG A 140 1.19 19.85 10.67
C ARG A 140 2.22 18.76 10.37
N GLU A 141 3.09 18.97 9.38
CA GLU A 141 4.14 18.01 9.03
C GLU A 141 5.26 18.05 10.09
N ALA A 142 5.60 19.24 10.58
CA ALA A 142 6.53 19.40 11.71
C ALA A 142 5.98 18.80 13.01
N MET A 143 4.68 18.99 13.30
CA MET A 143 4.04 18.37 14.47
C MET A 143 4.15 16.85 14.41
N PHE A 144 3.89 16.25 13.23
CA PHE A 144 4.03 14.82 13.01
C PHE A 144 5.49 14.37 13.18
N ALA A 145 6.45 15.05 12.54
CA ALA A 145 7.86 14.70 12.65
C ALA A 145 8.40 14.79 14.08
N LEU A 146 8.01 15.85 14.81
CA LEU A 146 8.38 16.03 16.23
C LEU A 146 7.76 14.94 17.11
N ALA A 147 6.52 14.53 16.84
CA ALA A 147 5.90 13.40 17.51
C ALA A 147 6.72 12.12 17.34
N MET A 148 7.18 11.82 16.13
CA MET A 148 8.04 10.65 15.86
C MET A 148 9.37 10.72 16.61
N LEU A 149 9.97 11.89 16.77
CA LEU A 149 11.18 12.06 17.59
C LEU A 149 10.89 11.78 19.08
N HIS A 150 9.74 12.22 19.60
CA HIS A 150 9.32 11.92 20.98
C HIS A 150 9.04 10.44 21.20
N PHE A 151 8.39 9.73 20.26
CA PHE A 151 8.16 8.28 20.36
C PHE A 151 9.44 7.47 20.29
N SER A 152 10.40 7.88 19.46
CA SER A 152 11.66 7.17 19.26
C SER A 152 12.75 7.50 20.28
N GLY A 153 12.61 8.61 21.02
CA GLY A 153 13.64 9.12 21.92
C GLY A 153 14.93 9.62 21.23
N ARG A 154 14.88 9.82 19.91
CA ARG A 154 16.06 10.23 19.12
C ARG A 154 16.61 11.60 19.47
N SER A 155 15.78 12.51 19.90
CA SER A 155 16.18 13.87 20.29
C SER A 155 16.38 14.03 21.81
N GLY A 156 16.16 12.96 22.60
CA GLY A 156 16.23 12.97 24.06
C GLY A 156 15.51 11.77 24.65
N ALA A 157 14.91 11.93 25.84
CA ALA A 157 14.11 10.87 26.44
C ALA A 157 12.83 10.61 25.65
N VAL A 158 12.40 9.34 25.59
CA VAL A 158 11.10 8.95 25.06
C VAL A 158 9.98 9.67 25.84
N ASN A 159 9.08 10.35 25.14
CA ASN A 159 7.92 11.00 25.71
C ASN A 159 6.66 10.70 24.88
N ARG A 160 6.06 9.55 25.15
CA ARG A 160 4.88 9.06 24.41
C ARG A 160 3.67 9.99 24.55
N GLU A 161 3.49 10.60 25.71
CA GLU A 161 2.37 11.52 25.94
C GLU A 161 2.47 12.79 25.10
N GLN A 162 3.65 13.39 25.04
CA GLN A 162 3.88 14.56 24.20
C GLN A 162 3.79 14.21 22.74
N GLY A 163 4.32 13.04 22.33
CA GLY A 163 4.16 12.51 20.98
C GLY A 163 2.69 12.37 20.59
N ALA A 164 1.87 11.79 21.45
CA ALA A 164 0.44 11.62 21.22
C ALA A 164 -0.33 12.94 21.10
N LYS A 165 0.02 13.95 21.95
CA LYS A 165 -0.56 15.30 21.84
C LYS A 165 -0.25 15.96 20.50
N LEU A 166 0.99 15.82 20.03
CA LEU A 166 1.43 16.34 18.72
C LEU A 166 0.75 15.62 17.56
N LEU A 167 0.59 14.28 17.64
CA LEU A 167 -0.19 13.52 16.65
C LEU A 167 -1.63 13.99 16.58
N ALA A 168 -2.27 14.20 17.74
CA ALA A 168 -3.65 14.70 17.79
C ALA A 168 -3.77 16.11 17.17
N ALA A 169 -2.81 17.00 17.41
CA ALA A 169 -2.77 18.32 16.80
C ALA A 169 -2.56 18.23 15.28
N ALA A 170 -1.60 17.42 14.82
CA ALA A 170 -1.34 17.21 13.40
C ALA A 170 -2.53 16.59 12.67
N ALA A 171 -3.17 15.58 13.26
CA ALA A 171 -4.37 14.94 12.72
C ALA A 171 -5.54 15.92 12.59
N LYS A 172 -5.76 16.77 13.61
CA LYS A 172 -6.77 17.83 13.55
C LYS A 172 -6.53 18.82 12.42
N LEU A 173 -5.27 19.08 12.06
CA LEU A 173 -4.87 19.90 10.92
C LEU A 173 -4.87 19.12 9.59
N GLY A 174 -5.34 17.88 9.59
CA GLY A 174 -5.50 17.05 8.40
C GLY A 174 -4.21 16.35 7.92
N ASN A 175 -3.24 16.11 8.82
CA ASN A 175 -2.11 15.23 8.49
C ASN A 175 -2.58 13.77 8.50
N PRO A 176 -2.57 13.05 7.34
CA PRO A 176 -3.13 11.70 7.26
C PRO A 176 -2.28 10.65 7.98
N ALA A 177 -0.97 10.82 8.03
CA ALA A 177 -0.10 9.90 8.75
C ALA A 177 -0.32 10.02 10.27
N ALA A 178 -0.46 11.25 10.77
CA ALA A 178 -0.79 11.49 12.17
C ALA A 178 -2.16 10.94 12.56
N ALA A 179 -3.16 11.07 11.68
CA ALA A 179 -4.48 10.50 11.93
C ALA A 179 -4.42 8.96 11.97
N TYR A 180 -3.67 8.33 11.07
CA TYR A 180 -3.46 6.88 11.10
C TYR A 180 -2.75 6.44 12.39
N ASP A 181 -1.63 7.05 12.75
CA ASP A 181 -0.86 6.68 13.94
C ASP A 181 -1.65 6.91 15.23
N LEU A 182 -2.41 8.02 15.32
CA LEU A 182 -3.30 8.27 16.44
C LEU A 182 -4.41 7.22 16.55
N GLY A 183 -4.97 6.79 15.43
CA GLY A 183 -5.93 5.68 15.36
C GLY A 183 -5.36 4.38 15.91
N LEU A 184 -4.10 4.08 15.61
CA LEU A 184 -3.40 2.91 16.18
C LEU A 184 -3.25 3.03 17.70
N LEU A 185 -2.94 4.22 18.24
CA LEU A 185 -2.86 4.43 19.68
C LEU A 185 -4.20 4.19 20.40
N TYR A 186 -5.33 4.52 19.76
CA TYR A 186 -6.66 4.18 20.30
C TYR A 186 -6.96 2.68 20.23
N ILE A 187 -6.48 1.97 19.21
CA ILE A 187 -6.59 0.49 19.14
C ILE A 187 -5.72 -0.15 20.22
N GLU A 188 -4.50 0.34 20.42
CA GLU A 188 -3.54 -0.18 21.40
C GLU A 188 -4.05 -0.08 22.84
N GLY A 189 -4.71 1.02 23.18
CA GLY A 189 -5.32 1.23 24.48
C GLY A 189 -4.32 1.48 25.64
N GLN A 190 -3.05 1.79 25.34
CA GLN A 190 -2.02 1.99 26.37
C GLN A 190 -1.91 3.44 26.84
N LEU A 191 -2.00 4.40 25.92
CA LEU A 191 -1.95 5.84 26.21
C LEU A 191 -3.32 6.46 26.41
N PHE A 192 -4.32 5.92 25.75
CA PHE A 192 -5.73 6.30 25.82
C PHE A 192 -6.55 5.04 26.09
N PRO A 193 -7.75 5.14 26.68
CA PRO A 193 -8.68 4.02 26.71
C PRO A 193 -8.92 3.49 25.29
N GLN A 194 -8.97 2.17 25.13
CA GLN A 194 -9.19 1.56 23.84
C GLN A 194 -10.53 2.00 23.24
N ASP A 195 -10.50 2.52 22.02
CA ASP A 195 -11.68 3.04 21.33
C ASP A 195 -11.58 2.79 19.82
N PHE A 196 -12.22 1.70 19.36
CA PHE A 196 -12.26 1.35 17.94
C PHE A 196 -13.13 2.30 17.11
N GLY A 197 -14.14 2.92 17.71
CA GLY A 197 -14.98 3.92 17.05
C GLY A 197 -14.15 5.14 16.66
N ARG A 198 -13.40 5.67 17.62
CA ARG A 198 -12.51 6.79 17.41
C ARG A 198 -11.37 6.46 16.44
N ALA A 199 -10.82 5.26 16.54
CA ALA A 199 -9.84 4.78 15.56
C ALA A 199 -10.41 4.73 14.13
N ALA A 200 -11.64 4.24 13.97
CA ALA A 200 -12.32 4.18 12.67
C ALA A 200 -12.56 5.58 12.07
N GLU A 201 -12.93 6.58 12.88
CA GLU A 201 -13.07 7.96 12.42
C GLU A 201 -11.75 8.56 11.92
N LEU A 202 -10.67 8.33 12.65
CA LEU A 202 -9.32 8.76 12.29
C LEU A 202 -8.83 8.07 11.02
N PHE A 203 -8.99 6.75 10.93
CA PHE A 203 -8.64 6.00 9.72
C PHE A 203 -9.48 6.45 8.52
N ARG A 204 -10.77 6.73 8.71
CA ARG A 204 -11.64 7.23 7.64
C ARG A 204 -11.14 8.57 7.09
N SER A 205 -10.77 9.51 7.97
CA SER A 205 -10.24 10.80 7.56
C SER A 205 -8.93 10.67 6.76
N ALA A 206 -8.03 9.78 7.20
CA ALA A 206 -6.77 9.50 6.50
C ALA A 206 -7.00 8.75 5.17
N ALA A 207 -7.90 7.76 5.17
CA ALA A 207 -8.22 6.95 3.98
C ALA A 207 -8.83 7.78 2.86
N GLN A 208 -9.66 8.78 3.18
CA GLN A 208 -10.29 9.70 2.22
C GLN A 208 -9.26 10.52 1.42
N VAL A 209 -8.12 10.84 2.00
CA VAL A 209 -7.03 11.55 1.31
C VAL A 209 -5.96 10.59 0.76
N GLY A 210 -6.28 9.29 0.71
CA GLY A 210 -5.45 8.28 0.04
C GLY A 210 -4.34 7.67 0.91
N ASN A 211 -4.40 7.80 2.25
CA ASN A 211 -3.47 7.05 3.10
C ASN A 211 -3.78 5.55 3.01
N VAL A 212 -2.83 4.80 2.47
CA VAL A 212 -2.98 3.39 2.11
C VAL A 212 -3.09 2.50 3.34
N GLU A 213 -2.31 2.79 4.36
CA GLU A 213 -2.32 2.09 5.63
C GLU A 213 -3.66 2.27 6.35
N ALA A 214 -4.20 3.48 6.32
CA ALA A 214 -5.51 3.78 6.90
C ALA A 214 -6.66 3.11 6.11
N GLN A 215 -6.57 3.02 4.77
CA GLN A 215 -7.52 2.27 3.97
C GLN A 215 -7.56 0.79 4.39
N TYR A 216 -6.40 0.17 4.55
CA TYR A 216 -6.30 -1.22 4.99
C TYR A 216 -6.81 -1.41 6.42
N ALA A 217 -6.40 -0.55 7.36
CA ALA A 217 -6.84 -0.62 8.75
C ALA A 217 -8.36 -0.44 8.89
N LEU A 218 -8.94 0.53 8.20
CA LEU A 218 -10.38 0.77 8.20
C LEU A 218 -11.15 -0.42 7.57
N ALA A 219 -10.61 -1.01 6.50
CA ALA A 219 -11.19 -2.21 5.90
C ALA A 219 -11.27 -3.37 6.90
N THR A 220 -10.22 -3.54 7.71
CA THR A 220 -10.19 -4.55 8.77
C THR A 220 -11.28 -4.30 9.81
N LEU A 221 -11.46 -3.04 10.25
CA LEU A 221 -12.53 -2.68 11.20
C LEU A 221 -13.93 -2.97 10.63
N TYR A 222 -14.18 -2.63 9.36
CA TYR A 222 -15.46 -2.95 8.71
C TYR A 222 -15.67 -4.46 8.53
N LYS A 223 -14.63 -5.22 8.20
CA LYS A 223 -14.69 -6.68 8.07
C LYS A 223 -15.07 -7.36 9.39
N GLU A 224 -14.53 -6.87 10.50
CA GLU A 224 -14.73 -7.42 11.84
C GLU A 224 -15.95 -6.86 12.54
N GLY A 225 -16.44 -5.67 12.18
CA GLY A 225 -17.50 -4.95 12.88
C GLY A 225 -17.02 -4.32 14.19
N ARG A 226 -15.74 -3.89 14.25
CA ARG A 226 -15.13 -3.30 15.45
C ARG A 226 -15.15 -1.77 15.36
N GLY A 227 -15.87 -1.13 16.29
CA GLY A 227 -16.03 0.33 16.30
C GLY A 227 -16.88 0.90 15.17
N VAL A 228 -17.25 0.07 14.20
CA VAL A 228 -18.17 0.36 13.09
C VAL A 228 -19.05 -0.86 12.85
N PRO A 229 -20.28 -0.70 12.33
CA PRO A 229 -21.08 -1.83 11.87
C PRO A 229 -20.32 -2.64 10.82
N LYS A 230 -20.45 -3.98 10.88
CA LYS A 230 -19.81 -4.85 9.90
C LYS A 230 -20.36 -4.59 8.51
N ASP A 231 -19.47 -4.27 7.57
CA ASP A 231 -19.78 -4.00 6.17
C ASP A 231 -18.69 -4.58 5.26
N LEU A 232 -18.97 -5.75 4.67
CA LEU A 232 -18.04 -6.44 3.79
C LEU A 232 -17.86 -5.75 2.43
N VAL A 233 -18.88 -5.01 1.97
CA VAL A 233 -18.81 -4.27 0.69
C VAL A 233 -17.86 -3.08 0.85
N GLU A 234 -18.03 -2.31 1.91
CA GLU A 234 -17.15 -1.18 2.19
C GLU A 234 -15.71 -1.64 2.52
N ALA A 235 -15.56 -2.74 3.29
CA ALA A 235 -14.25 -3.34 3.55
C ALA A 235 -13.53 -3.69 2.24
N VAL A 236 -14.21 -4.36 1.32
CA VAL A 236 -13.62 -4.77 0.03
C VAL A 236 -13.33 -3.57 -0.87
N ARG A 237 -14.17 -2.54 -0.85
CA ARG A 237 -13.90 -1.28 -1.56
C ARG A 237 -12.59 -0.63 -1.11
N LEU A 238 -12.35 -0.58 0.20
CA LEU A 238 -11.12 -0.06 0.79
C LEU A 238 -9.91 -0.94 0.50
N LEU A 239 -10.06 -2.28 0.58
CA LEU A 239 -9.02 -3.23 0.20
C LEU A 239 -8.63 -3.09 -1.27
N ALA A 240 -9.60 -2.90 -2.16
CA ALA A 240 -9.33 -2.67 -3.58
C ALA A 240 -8.51 -1.39 -3.78
N ALA A 241 -8.86 -0.29 -3.11
CA ALA A 241 -8.12 0.98 -3.18
C ALA A 241 -6.67 0.82 -2.68
N ALA A 242 -6.47 0.21 -1.51
CA ALA A 242 -5.15 -0.06 -0.95
C ALA A 242 -4.33 -1.04 -1.83
N SER A 243 -4.98 -2.03 -2.45
CA SER A 243 -4.37 -2.97 -3.41
C SER A 243 -3.83 -2.27 -4.66
N LEU A 244 -4.58 -1.30 -5.19
CA LEU A 244 -4.14 -0.46 -6.32
C LEU A 244 -2.92 0.39 -5.95
N ALA A 245 -2.85 0.87 -4.72
CA ALA A 245 -1.69 1.59 -4.17
C ALA A 245 -0.54 0.67 -3.73
N ASP A 246 -0.57 -0.59 -4.17
CA ASP A 246 0.50 -1.57 -4.03
C ASP A 246 0.72 -2.11 -2.59
N ASN A 247 -0.27 -1.96 -1.70
CA ASN A 247 -0.27 -2.60 -0.39
C ASN A 247 -0.43 -4.11 -0.55
N THR A 248 0.58 -4.86 -0.11
CA THR A 248 0.63 -6.31 -0.34
C THR A 248 -0.42 -7.08 0.45
N ASP A 249 -0.68 -6.68 1.69
CA ASP A 249 -1.67 -7.36 2.54
C ASP A 249 -3.10 -7.09 2.02
N ALA A 250 -3.38 -5.85 1.58
CA ALA A 250 -4.63 -5.54 0.91
C ALA A 250 -4.80 -6.32 -0.41
N GLN A 251 -3.72 -6.54 -1.19
CA GLN A 251 -3.76 -7.38 -2.38
C GLN A 251 -4.19 -8.81 -2.07
N VAL A 252 -3.67 -9.38 -0.98
CA VAL A 252 -4.02 -10.74 -0.55
C VAL A 252 -5.47 -10.81 -0.09
N GLU A 253 -5.90 -9.91 0.79
CA GLU A 253 -7.27 -9.93 1.31
C GLU A 253 -8.31 -9.63 0.24
N TYR A 254 -8.02 -8.67 -0.65
CA TYR A 254 -8.88 -8.39 -1.80
C TYR A 254 -8.98 -9.58 -2.75
N ALA A 255 -7.86 -10.26 -3.01
CA ALA A 255 -7.85 -11.48 -3.81
C ALA A 255 -8.69 -12.61 -3.18
N ILE A 256 -8.62 -12.79 -1.87
CA ILE A 256 -9.45 -13.76 -1.15
C ILE A 256 -10.94 -13.40 -1.27
N ALA A 257 -11.28 -12.11 -1.12
CA ALA A 257 -12.66 -11.63 -1.29
C ALA A 257 -13.18 -11.89 -2.71
N LEU A 258 -12.39 -11.60 -3.74
CA LEU A 258 -12.71 -11.89 -5.14
C LEU A 258 -12.87 -13.39 -5.42
N PHE A 259 -12.00 -14.22 -4.86
CA PHE A 259 -12.07 -15.68 -5.05
C PHE A 259 -13.33 -16.28 -4.45
N ASN A 260 -13.74 -15.79 -3.28
CA ASN A 260 -14.91 -16.28 -2.57
C ASN A 260 -16.23 -15.59 -2.99
N GLY A 261 -16.16 -14.39 -3.59
CA GLY A 261 -17.33 -13.56 -3.86
C GLY A 261 -17.87 -12.87 -2.59
N THR A 262 -16.99 -12.55 -1.63
CA THR A 262 -17.38 -11.98 -0.33
C THR A 262 -17.32 -10.44 -0.41
N GLY A 263 -18.46 -9.77 -0.35
CA GLY A 263 -18.56 -8.31 -0.47
C GLY A 263 -18.27 -7.76 -1.87
N VAL A 264 -18.01 -8.63 -2.85
CA VAL A 264 -17.73 -8.28 -4.25
C VAL A 264 -18.14 -9.45 -5.16
N ALA A 265 -18.44 -9.17 -6.42
CA ALA A 265 -18.68 -10.22 -7.41
C ALA A 265 -17.45 -11.13 -7.55
N LYS A 266 -17.70 -12.42 -7.59
CA LYS A 266 -16.65 -13.44 -7.69
C LYS A 266 -15.84 -13.28 -8.96
N ASN A 267 -14.48 -13.27 -8.82
CA ASN A 267 -13.55 -13.19 -9.94
C ASN A 267 -12.26 -13.94 -9.62
N GLU A 268 -12.29 -15.26 -9.83
CA GLU A 268 -11.16 -16.14 -9.52
C GLU A 268 -9.91 -15.81 -10.38
N ARG A 269 -10.09 -15.33 -11.62
CA ARG A 269 -8.96 -14.94 -12.48
C ARG A 269 -8.22 -13.72 -11.94
N LEU A 270 -8.95 -12.68 -11.56
CA LEU A 270 -8.32 -11.49 -10.96
C LEU A 270 -7.68 -11.82 -9.62
N ALA A 271 -8.31 -12.67 -8.82
CA ALA A 271 -7.75 -13.16 -7.55
C ALA A 271 -6.40 -13.85 -7.77
N ALA A 272 -6.29 -14.74 -8.76
CA ALA A 272 -5.03 -15.42 -9.11
C ALA A 272 -3.93 -14.42 -9.52
N VAL A 273 -4.27 -13.39 -10.29
CA VAL A 273 -3.32 -12.33 -10.69
C VAL A 273 -2.78 -11.56 -9.49
N LEU A 274 -3.67 -11.15 -8.58
CA LEU A 274 -3.29 -10.40 -7.37
C LEU A 274 -2.45 -11.26 -6.42
N LEU A 275 -2.83 -12.53 -6.22
CA LEU A 275 -2.05 -13.48 -5.42
C LEU A 275 -0.67 -13.72 -6.03
N ALA A 276 -0.57 -13.86 -7.36
CA ALA A 276 0.72 -14.00 -8.02
C ALA A 276 1.61 -12.76 -7.86
N LYS A 277 1.02 -11.56 -7.84
CA LYS A 277 1.74 -10.31 -7.56
C LYS A 277 2.26 -10.26 -6.12
N ALA A 278 1.41 -10.55 -5.14
CA ALA A 278 1.77 -10.57 -3.73
C ALA A 278 2.77 -11.70 -3.38
N ALA A 279 2.63 -12.88 -4.00
CA ALA A 279 3.56 -14.01 -3.84
C ALA A 279 4.99 -13.65 -4.29
N ARG A 280 5.12 -12.95 -5.42
CA ARG A 280 6.43 -12.46 -5.90
C ARG A 280 7.06 -11.42 -4.98
N LYS A 281 6.25 -10.70 -4.19
CA LYS A 281 6.74 -9.78 -3.14
C LYS A 281 7.12 -10.48 -1.85
N GLY A 282 7.00 -11.80 -1.78
CA GLY A 282 7.40 -12.61 -0.64
C GLY A 282 6.29 -12.81 0.42
N ASN A 283 5.03 -12.45 0.14
CA ASN A 283 3.95 -12.71 1.11
C ASN A 283 3.63 -14.22 1.16
N PRO A 284 3.83 -14.91 2.31
CA PRO A 284 3.73 -16.35 2.39
C PRO A 284 2.28 -16.86 2.29
N ILE A 285 1.30 -16.05 2.71
CA ILE A 285 -0.13 -16.38 2.56
C ILE A 285 -0.51 -16.37 1.07
N ALA A 286 -0.05 -15.36 0.34
CA ALA A 286 -0.26 -15.28 -1.11
C ALA A 286 0.40 -16.46 -1.84
N GLN A 287 1.60 -16.85 -1.45
CA GLN A 287 2.33 -18.00 -2.02
C GLN A 287 1.55 -19.29 -1.81
N ASN A 288 1.05 -19.54 -0.59
CA ASN A 288 0.21 -20.70 -0.29
C ASN A 288 -1.10 -20.69 -1.10
N ARG A 289 -1.83 -19.56 -1.13
CA ARG A 289 -3.07 -19.44 -1.89
C ARG A 289 -2.86 -19.63 -3.39
N LEU A 290 -1.76 -19.09 -3.93
CA LEU A 290 -1.39 -19.28 -5.33
C LEU A 290 -1.05 -20.75 -5.63
N ALA A 291 -0.35 -21.42 -4.73
CA ALA A 291 -0.06 -22.86 -4.87
C ALA A 291 -1.35 -23.68 -4.97
N ASN A 292 -2.34 -23.41 -4.10
CA ASN A 292 -3.66 -24.05 -4.15
C ASN A 292 -4.37 -23.80 -5.48
N ILE A 293 -4.38 -22.56 -5.97
CA ILE A 293 -4.97 -22.19 -7.26
C ILE A 293 -4.34 -23.01 -8.41
N LEU A 294 -3.01 -23.07 -8.41
CA LEU A 294 -2.25 -23.77 -9.47
C LEU A 294 -2.31 -25.28 -9.37
N ALA A 295 -2.55 -25.84 -8.17
CA ALA A 295 -2.74 -27.26 -7.98
C ALA A 295 -4.06 -27.76 -8.60
N VAL A 296 -5.14 -26.98 -8.44
CA VAL A 296 -6.49 -27.38 -8.87
C VAL A 296 -6.97 -26.73 -10.18
N GLY A 297 -6.28 -25.71 -10.65
CA GLY A 297 -6.62 -25.03 -11.91
C GLY A 297 -7.80 -24.05 -11.80
N ARG A 298 -8.04 -23.46 -10.62
CA ARG A 298 -9.13 -22.49 -10.41
C ARG A 298 -8.63 -21.04 -10.50
N GLY A 299 -9.17 -20.29 -11.48
CA GLY A 299 -8.76 -18.92 -11.72
C GLY A 299 -7.47 -18.76 -12.55
N ALA A 300 -6.70 -19.85 -12.68
CA ALA A 300 -5.54 -19.97 -13.55
C ALA A 300 -5.43 -21.43 -14.02
N ASN A 301 -4.72 -21.69 -15.13
CA ASN A 301 -4.47 -23.05 -15.58
C ASN A 301 -3.69 -23.84 -14.52
N ALA A 302 -4.02 -25.09 -14.34
CA ALA A 302 -3.29 -25.99 -13.45
C ALA A 302 -1.82 -26.08 -13.88
N ASN A 303 -0.93 -25.98 -12.91
CA ASN A 303 0.51 -26.07 -13.12
C ASN A 303 1.17 -26.69 -11.88
N PRO A 304 1.31 -28.04 -11.85
CA PRO A 304 1.85 -28.74 -10.68
C PRO A 304 3.25 -28.29 -10.28
N VAL A 305 4.14 -28.02 -11.25
CA VAL A 305 5.50 -27.56 -10.98
C VAL A 305 5.49 -26.22 -10.24
N GLN A 306 4.68 -25.27 -10.71
CA GLN A 306 4.55 -23.97 -10.02
C GLN A 306 3.80 -24.07 -8.69
N ALA A 307 2.82 -24.96 -8.58
CA ALA A 307 2.14 -25.23 -7.30
C ALA A 307 3.12 -25.72 -6.25
N ILE A 308 3.97 -26.71 -6.59
CA ILE A 308 5.02 -27.22 -5.71
C ILE A 308 6.01 -26.12 -5.33
N LYS A 309 6.49 -25.38 -6.33
CA LYS A 309 7.40 -24.24 -6.09
C LYS A 309 6.84 -23.30 -5.02
N TRP A 310 5.63 -22.77 -5.21
CA TRP A 310 5.06 -21.78 -4.32
C TRP A 310 4.70 -22.37 -2.95
N HIS A 311 4.29 -23.64 -2.90
CA HIS A 311 4.07 -24.34 -1.63
C HIS A 311 5.36 -24.45 -0.80
N ILE A 312 6.47 -24.88 -1.40
CA ILE A 312 7.77 -24.97 -0.71
C ILE A 312 8.23 -23.60 -0.19
N ILE A 313 8.07 -22.54 -0.98
CA ILE A 313 8.45 -21.18 -0.57
C ILE A 313 7.55 -20.70 0.59
N ALA A 314 6.24 -20.93 0.52
CA ALA A 314 5.30 -20.59 1.59
C ALA A 314 5.64 -21.33 2.89
N LYS A 315 5.97 -22.62 2.80
CA LYS A 315 6.37 -23.46 3.94
C LYS A 315 7.67 -22.93 4.56
N ALA A 316 8.65 -22.55 3.76
CA ALA A 316 9.86 -21.88 4.23
C ALA A 316 9.56 -20.50 4.86
N GLY A 317 8.50 -19.84 4.42
CA GLY A 317 7.94 -18.62 5.01
C GLY A 317 7.14 -18.81 6.30
N GLY A 318 6.91 -20.07 6.72
CA GLY A 318 6.17 -20.41 7.95
C GLY A 318 4.70 -20.75 7.75
N VAL A 319 4.22 -20.91 6.52
CA VAL A 319 2.84 -21.31 6.22
C VAL A 319 2.78 -22.78 5.84
N SER A 320 2.14 -23.60 6.68
CA SER A 320 1.93 -25.03 6.46
C SER A 320 0.56 -25.29 5.82
N ASP A 321 0.49 -26.29 4.93
CA ASP A 321 -0.73 -26.69 4.23
C ASP A 321 -0.69 -28.20 3.96
N ILE A 322 -1.36 -28.98 4.82
CA ILE A 322 -1.36 -30.45 4.74
C ILE A 322 -1.94 -30.96 3.40
N PRO A 323 -3.05 -30.42 2.88
CA PRO A 323 -3.56 -30.78 1.55
C PRO A 323 -2.53 -30.58 0.44
N LEU A 324 -1.77 -29.50 0.45
CA LEU A 324 -0.71 -29.27 -0.53
C LEU A 324 0.49 -30.20 -0.33
N ASP A 325 0.85 -30.55 0.92
CA ASP A 325 1.88 -31.56 1.19
C ASP A 325 1.46 -32.91 0.55
N ALA A 326 0.20 -33.32 0.73
CA ALA A 326 -0.33 -34.53 0.11
C ALA A 326 -0.36 -34.45 -1.44
N PHE A 327 -0.76 -33.29 -1.99
CA PHE A 327 -0.73 -33.05 -3.43
C PHE A 327 0.68 -33.22 -3.98
N VAL A 328 1.71 -32.70 -3.31
CA VAL A 328 3.12 -32.82 -3.74
C VAL A 328 3.54 -34.31 -3.75
N GLN A 329 3.18 -35.09 -2.75
CA GLN A 329 3.54 -36.52 -2.70
C GLN A 329 2.89 -37.34 -3.82
N GLN A 330 1.74 -36.93 -4.32
CA GLN A 330 1.03 -37.61 -5.40
C GLN A 330 1.58 -37.27 -6.80
N GLN A 331 2.46 -36.24 -6.91
CA GLN A 331 3.01 -35.87 -8.20
C GLN A 331 4.14 -36.80 -8.66
N PRO A 332 4.34 -36.98 -9.98
CA PRO A 332 5.47 -37.73 -10.54
C PRO A 332 6.82 -37.19 -10.01
N PRO A 333 7.84 -38.05 -9.89
CA PRO A 333 9.16 -37.66 -9.34
C PRO A 333 9.83 -36.53 -10.11
N ASP A 334 9.70 -36.49 -11.44
CA ASP A 334 10.26 -35.45 -12.31
C ASP A 334 9.56 -34.09 -12.10
N VAL A 335 8.24 -34.09 -11.90
CA VAL A 335 7.45 -32.89 -11.58
C VAL A 335 7.83 -32.34 -10.20
N ARG A 336 8.02 -33.22 -9.22
CA ARG A 336 8.48 -32.82 -7.87
C ARG A 336 9.87 -32.19 -7.93
N ALA A 337 10.82 -32.85 -8.57
CA ALA A 337 12.17 -32.35 -8.72
C ALA A 337 12.22 -30.99 -9.45
N ALA A 338 11.40 -30.81 -10.48
CA ALA A 338 11.29 -29.53 -11.17
C ALA A 338 10.74 -28.41 -10.26
N GLY A 339 9.73 -28.71 -9.44
CA GLY A 339 9.16 -27.77 -8.48
C GLY A 339 10.16 -27.37 -7.38
N GLU A 340 10.87 -28.34 -6.82
CA GLU A 340 11.92 -28.13 -5.82
C GLU A 340 13.07 -27.28 -6.39
N LYS A 341 13.53 -27.60 -7.58
CA LYS A 341 14.57 -26.83 -8.30
C LYS A 341 14.13 -25.38 -8.49
N ALA A 342 12.87 -25.15 -8.86
CA ALA A 342 12.32 -23.82 -9.07
C ALA A 342 12.14 -23.03 -7.76
N ALA A 343 11.93 -23.70 -6.63
CA ALA A 343 11.80 -23.07 -5.31
C ALA A 343 13.15 -22.70 -4.68
N LYS A 344 14.21 -23.47 -4.97
CA LYS A 344 15.51 -23.38 -4.31
C LYS A 344 16.08 -21.96 -4.20
N PRO A 345 16.16 -21.13 -5.26
CA PRO A 345 16.71 -19.78 -5.17
C PRO A 345 15.95 -18.87 -4.17
N TRP A 346 14.64 -19.05 -4.06
CA TRP A 346 13.79 -18.28 -3.16
C TRP A 346 14.00 -18.69 -1.70
N VAL A 347 14.12 -19.99 -1.46
CA VAL A 347 14.36 -20.54 -0.11
C VAL A 347 15.75 -20.16 0.38
N ASP A 348 16.76 -20.21 -0.48
CA ASP A 348 18.13 -19.84 -0.15
C ASP A 348 18.19 -18.33 0.22
N ALA A 349 17.58 -17.46 -0.56
CA ALA A 349 17.48 -16.03 -0.26
C ALA A 349 16.75 -15.74 1.06
N LEU A 350 15.70 -16.52 1.40
CA LEU A 350 15.01 -16.40 2.69
C LEU A 350 15.90 -16.79 3.87
N LYS A 351 16.74 -17.83 3.71
CA LYS A 351 17.70 -18.26 4.74
C LYS A 351 18.78 -17.21 4.98
N GLU A 352 19.34 -16.67 3.90
CA GLU A 352 20.35 -15.61 3.96
C GLU A 352 19.81 -14.35 4.66
N ALA A 353 18.59 -13.92 4.28
CA ALA A 353 17.94 -12.79 4.91
C ALA A 353 17.62 -12.99 6.40
N ARG A 354 17.42 -14.23 6.85
CA ARG A 354 17.27 -14.54 8.28
C ARG A 354 18.62 -14.55 9.02
N ALA A 355 19.65 -15.13 8.42
CA ALA A 355 20.99 -15.16 8.99
C ALA A 355 21.60 -13.76 9.17
N SER A 356 21.28 -12.81 8.28
CA SER A 356 21.76 -11.42 8.38
C SER A 356 21.03 -10.58 9.45
N ARG A 357 19.96 -11.09 10.08
CA ARG A 357 19.18 -10.42 11.13
C ARG A 357 19.43 -10.98 12.54
N SER A 358 20.07 -12.13 12.63
CA SER A 358 20.53 -12.76 13.88
C SER A 358 21.95 -12.29 14.26
#